data_a3f2a3dcc7f471b133d1273d9999b5db
#
_entry.id   a3f2a3dcc7f471b133d1273d9999b5db
#
_cell.length_a   1.000
_cell.length_b   1.000
_cell.length_c   1.000
_cell.angle_alpha   90.00
_cell.angle_beta   90.00
_cell.angle_gamma   90.00
#
_symmetry.space_group_name_H-M   'P 1'
#
loop_
_entity.id
_entity.type
_entity.pdbx_description
1 polymer ?
#
loop_
_entity_poly.entity_id
_entity_poly.type
_entity_poly.pdbx_seq_one_letter_code
_entity_poly.pdbx_strand_id
1 'polypeptide(L)'
;MFLDFTALAPRDAYQWMTATILPRPIAWVSTISADGRTNLAPFSFFQGICANPPTLMFVPVNNRQGVKKDTVRNIEAVPEFVVNLVPHALAEQMNATAAL
;
A
#
# COMPACT_ATOMS: atom_id res chain seq x y z
N MET A 1 12.80 26.15 -2.82
CA MET A 1 12.94 25.37 -1.58
C MET A 1 13.68 24.09 -1.87
N PHE A 2 14.60 23.74 -1.01
CA PHE A 2 15.41 22.52 -1.18
C PHE A 2 15.17 21.59 0.00
N LEU A 3 14.89 20.32 -0.28
CA LEU A 3 14.74 19.30 0.74
C LEU A 3 15.82 18.23 0.57
N ASP A 4 16.63 18.06 1.58
CA ASP A 4 17.62 16.98 1.62
C ASP A 4 17.00 15.81 2.41
N PHE A 5 16.47 14.82 1.69
CA PHE A 5 15.82 13.66 2.31
C PHE A 5 16.78 12.82 3.16
N THR A 6 18.08 12.90 2.88
CA THR A 6 19.07 12.16 3.70
C THR A 6 19.21 12.75 5.10
N ALA A 7 18.83 14.02 5.29
CA ALA A 7 18.85 14.70 6.58
C ALA A 7 17.55 14.55 7.37
N LEU A 8 16.53 13.94 6.78
CA LEU A 8 15.22 13.76 7.42
C LEU A 8 15.13 12.42 8.11
N ALA A 9 14.46 12.39 9.27
CA ALA A 9 14.03 11.13 9.86
C ALA A 9 13.05 10.42 8.92
N PRO A 10 13.02 9.07 8.89
CA PRO A 10 12.11 8.34 7.99
C PRO A 10 10.65 8.78 8.08
N ARG A 11 10.18 9.09 9.27
CA ARG A 11 8.83 9.60 9.48
C ARG A 11 8.57 10.92 8.77
N ASP A 12 9.53 11.84 8.85
CA ASP A 12 9.39 13.16 8.21
C ASP A 12 9.51 13.06 6.69
N ALA A 13 10.40 12.21 6.20
CA ALA A 13 10.51 11.91 4.77
C ALA A 13 9.19 11.35 4.23
N TYR A 14 8.57 10.42 4.95
CA TYR A 14 7.27 9.86 4.58
C TYR A 14 6.18 10.93 4.53
N GLN A 15 6.14 11.83 5.52
CA GLN A 15 5.16 12.92 5.56
C GLN A 15 5.33 13.87 4.38
N TRP A 16 6.58 14.21 4.01
CA TRP A 16 6.84 15.05 2.85
C TRP A 16 6.38 14.37 1.55
N MET A 17 6.65 13.08 1.41
CA MET A 17 6.21 12.32 0.22
C MET A 17 4.69 12.30 0.12
N THR A 18 3.99 12.03 1.20
CA THR A 18 2.52 11.96 1.18
C THR A 18 1.87 13.34 0.96
N ALA A 19 2.54 14.41 1.39
CA ALA A 19 2.04 15.77 1.20
C ALA A 19 2.27 16.32 -0.21
N THR A 20 3.29 15.83 -0.92
CA THR A 20 3.69 16.36 -2.22
C THR A 20 3.27 15.49 -3.39
N ILE A 21 3.11 14.19 -3.20
CA ILE A 21 2.67 13.26 -4.25
C ILE A 21 1.15 13.11 -4.14
N LEU A 22 0.44 13.97 -4.87
CA LEU A 22 -1.03 14.05 -4.85
C LEU A 22 -1.56 14.39 -6.24
N PRO A 23 -2.73 13.84 -6.64
CA PRO A 23 -3.45 12.77 -5.94
C PRO A 23 -2.75 11.42 -6.11
N ARG A 24 -3.02 10.51 -5.20
CA ARG A 24 -2.53 9.12 -5.29
C ARG A 24 -3.70 8.18 -5.53
N PRO A 25 -3.60 7.26 -6.50
CA PRO A 25 -4.61 6.20 -6.64
C PRO A 25 -4.49 5.21 -5.47
N ILE A 26 -5.59 4.55 -5.16
CA ILE A 26 -5.65 3.56 -4.08
C ILE A 26 -5.66 2.16 -4.68
N ALA A 27 -4.69 1.33 -4.28
CA ALA A 27 -4.76 -0.10 -4.51
C ALA A 27 -5.42 -0.74 -3.28
N TRP A 28 -6.64 -1.24 -3.46
CA TRP A 28 -7.37 -1.95 -2.41
C TRP A 28 -7.10 -3.43 -2.59
N VAL A 29 -6.12 -3.94 -1.84
CA VAL A 29 -5.50 -5.22 -2.15
C VAL A 29 -6.07 -6.32 -1.26
N SER A 30 -6.57 -7.37 -1.91
CA SER A 30 -6.97 -8.59 -1.24
C SER A 30 -5.89 -9.67 -1.38
N THR A 31 -5.64 -10.36 -0.29
CA THR A 31 -4.66 -11.45 -0.20
C THR A 31 -5.24 -12.58 0.63
N ILE A 32 -4.57 -13.73 0.58
CA ILE A 32 -4.98 -14.90 1.36
C ILE A 32 -3.76 -15.48 2.08
N SER A 33 -3.97 -15.92 3.31
CA SER A 33 -2.92 -16.61 4.06
C SER A 33 -2.84 -18.09 3.68
N ALA A 34 -1.77 -18.77 4.12
CA ALA A 34 -1.58 -20.19 3.85
C ALA A 34 -2.71 -21.06 4.42
N ASP A 35 -3.37 -20.64 5.49
CA ASP A 35 -4.50 -21.34 6.09
C ASP A 35 -5.86 -20.86 5.58
N GLY A 36 -5.88 -20.05 4.52
CA GLY A 36 -7.12 -19.64 3.84
C GLY A 36 -7.80 -18.41 4.39
N ARG A 37 -7.19 -17.67 5.31
CA ARG A 37 -7.78 -16.41 5.81
C ARG A 37 -7.51 -15.27 4.85
N THR A 38 -8.55 -14.53 4.52
CA THR A 38 -8.46 -13.39 3.62
C THR A 38 -8.10 -12.11 4.38
N ASN A 39 -7.41 -11.20 3.68
CA ASN A 39 -7.10 -9.87 4.17
C ASN A 39 -7.40 -8.85 3.07
N LEU A 40 -7.85 -7.67 3.46
CA LEU A 40 -8.15 -6.58 2.54
C LEU A 40 -7.61 -5.29 3.14
N ALA A 41 -6.74 -4.59 2.41
CA ALA A 41 -6.12 -3.37 2.90
C ALA A 41 -5.84 -2.38 1.77
N PRO A 42 -5.97 -1.06 2.03
CA PRO A 42 -5.71 -0.03 1.03
C PRO A 42 -4.26 0.44 1.09
N PHE A 43 -3.70 0.73 -0.08
CA PHE A 43 -2.36 1.30 -0.22
C PHE A 43 -2.41 2.46 -1.21
N SER A 44 -1.89 3.62 -0.81
CA SER A 44 -1.92 4.83 -1.63
C SER A 44 -0.61 5.11 -2.38
N PHE A 45 0.43 4.32 -2.16
CA PHE A 45 1.59 4.29 -3.03
C PHE A 45 1.39 3.18 -4.06
N PHE A 46 0.74 3.55 -5.16
CA PHE A 46 0.28 2.63 -6.18
C PHE A 46 0.54 3.23 -7.55
N GLN A 47 1.21 2.47 -8.43
CA GLN A 47 1.63 2.98 -9.73
C GLN A 47 1.67 1.85 -10.76
N GLY A 48 1.21 2.15 -11.97
CA GLY A 48 1.52 1.34 -13.14
C GLY A 48 2.95 1.59 -13.58
N ILE A 49 3.70 0.54 -13.85
CA ILE A 49 5.12 0.64 -14.21
C ILE A 49 5.31 0.54 -15.71
N CYS A 50 4.76 -0.50 -16.36
CA CYS A 50 4.82 -0.66 -17.80
C CYS A 50 3.71 -1.59 -18.29
N ALA A 51 3.44 -1.54 -19.59
CA ALA A 51 2.40 -2.32 -20.22
C ALA A 51 2.90 -3.66 -20.79
N ASN A 52 4.20 -3.75 -21.09
CA ASN A 52 4.80 -4.98 -21.67
C ASN A 52 6.16 -5.28 -21.02
N PRO A 53 6.23 -6.27 -20.11
CA PRO A 53 5.07 -7.01 -19.57
C PRO A 53 4.18 -6.12 -18.69
N PRO A 54 2.88 -6.44 -18.56
CA PRO A 54 2.00 -5.66 -17.69
C PRO A 54 2.50 -5.71 -16.25
N THR A 55 2.88 -4.56 -15.73
CA THR A 55 3.53 -4.46 -14.41
C THR A 55 2.97 -3.27 -13.65
N LEU A 56 2.56 -3.52 -12.42
CA LEU A 56 2.19 -2.47 -11.48
C LEU A 56 2.93 -2.68 -10.16
N MET A 57 2.94 -1.66 -9.33
CA MET A 57 3.47 -1.79 -7.98
C MET A 57 2.55 -1.11 -6.99
N PHE A 58 2.53 -1.63 -5.78
CA PHE A 58 2.02 -0.93 -4.61
C PHE A 58 3.01 -1.17 -3.46
N VAL A 59 3.00 -0.28 -2.46
CA VAL A 59 4.03 -0.29 -1.42
C VAL A 59 3.40 -0.47 -0.05
N PRO A 60 3.42 -1.69 0.50
CA PRO A 60 3.04 -1.94 1.88
C PRO A 60 4.21 -1.59 2.81
N VAL A 61 4.08 -0.46 3.50
CA VAL A 61 5.12 0.02 4.41
C VAL A 61 4.99 -0.73 5.74
N ASN A 62 6.12 -1.13 6.34
CA ASN A 62 6.13 -1.73 7.67
C ASN A 62 5.56 -0.74 8.70
N ASN A 63 5.01 -1.26 9.79
CA ASN A 63 4.54 -0.41 10.87
C ASN A 63 5.73 0.25 11.61
N ARG A 64 5.42 1.10 12.61
CA ARG A 64 6.45 1.84 13.36
C ARG A 64 7.48 0.95 14.05
N GLN A 65 7.11 -0.28 14.38
CA GLN A 65 8.01 -1.25 15.00
C GLN A 65 8.78 -2.08 13.98
N GLY A 66 8.65 -1.78 12.69
CA GLY A 66 9.29 -2.52 11.62
C GLY A 66 8.63 -3.86 11.31
N VAL A 67 7.44 -4.11 11.86
CA VAL A 67 6.72 -5.37 11.64
C VAL A 67 6.02 -5.33 10.29
N LYS A 68 6.15 -6.41 9.52
CA LYS A 68 5.48 -6.56 8.22
C LYS A 68 3.96 -6.59 8.40
N LYS A 69 3.25 -5.94 7.48
CA LYS A 69 1.79 -6.01 7.42
C LYS A 69 1.34 -7.39 6.97
N ASP A 70 0.10 -7.75 7.33
CA ASP A 70 -0.49 -9.03 6.94
C ASP A 70 -0.49 -9.23 5.43
N THR A 71 -0.70 -8.18 4.65
CA THR A 71 -0.62 -8.22 3.18
C THR A 71 0.71 -8.78 2.71
N VAL A 72 1.82 -8.31 3.28
CA VAL A 72 3.16 -8.76 2.90
C VAL A 72 3.35 -10.23 3.29
N ARG A 73 2.99 -10.58 4.52
CA ARG A 73 3.13 -11.97 4.99
C ARG A 73 2.30 -12.93 4.14
N ASN A 74 1.10 -12.52 3.75
CA ASN A 74 0.25 -13.35 2.90
C ASN A 74 0.86 -13.55 1.51
N ILE A 75 1.38 -12.49 0.90
CA ILE A 75 2.00 -12.59 -0.44
C ILE A 75 3.28 -13.44 -0.40
N GLU A 76 4.05 -13.35 0.67
CA GLU A 76 5.24 -14.19 0.83
C GLU A 76 4.87 -15.69 0.95
N ALA A 77 3.76 -15.99 1.64
CA ALA A 77 3.30 -17.37 1.81
C ALA A 77 2.53 -17.89 0.59
N VAL A 78 1.68 -17.04 -0.01
CA VAL A 78 0.85 -17.37 -1.17
C VAL A 78 1.07 -16.22 -2.17
N PRO A 79 1.94 -16.41 -3.19
CA PRO A 79 2.41 -15.31 -4.05
C PRO A 79 1.36 -14.88 -5.08
N GLU A 80 0.22 -14.40 -4.60
CA GLU A 80 -0.83 -13.82 -5.44
C GLU A 80 -1.57 -12.73 -4.68
N PHE A 81 -2.12 -11.78 -5.41
CA PHE A 81 -2.97 -10.74 -4.84
C PHE A 81 -3.91 -10.21 -5.91
N VAL A 82 -4.99 -9.55 -5.47
CA VAL A 82 -5.92 -8.88 -6.37
C VAL A 82 -5.99 -7.41 -5.98
N VAL A 83 -5.82 -6.53 -6.97
CA VAL A 83 -6.03 -5.10 -6.79
C VAL A 83 -7.48 -4.78 -7.14
N ASN A 84 -8.23 -4.29 -6.17
CA ASN A 84 -9.61 -3.89 -6.35
C ASN A 84 -9.68 -2.37 -6.47
N LEU A 85 -10.52 -1.87 -7.35
CA LEU A 85 -10.77 -0.45 -7.46
C LEU A 85 -11.75 -0.02 -6.38
N VAL A 86 -11.58 1.20 -5.86
CA VAL A 86 -12.45 1.74 -4.81
C VAL A 86 -13.45 2.69 -5.43
N PRO A 87 -14.72 2.31 -5.58
CA PRO A 87 -15.74 3.27 -5.99
C PRO A 87 -16.05 4.24 -4.83
N HIS A 88 -16.47 5.44 -5.16
CA HIS A 88 -16.75 6.46 -4.15
C HIS A 88 -17.73 5.97 -3.08
N ALA A 89 -18.73 5.17 -3.46
CA ALA A 89 -19.72 4.62 -2.53
C ALA A 89 -19.12 3.74 -1.43
N LEU A 90 -17.90 3.19 -1.63
CA LEU A 90 -17.23 2.31 -0.67
C LEU A 90 -16.06 3.00 0.05
N ALA A 91 -15.93 4.32 -0.05
CA ALA A 91 -14.78 5.04 0.50
C ALA A 91 -14.65 4.84 2.02
N GLU A 92 -15.76 4.86 2.77
CA GLU A 92 -15.73 4.67 4.21
C GLU A 92 -15.35 3.25 4.59
N GLN A 93 -15.91 2.25 3.90
CA GLN A 93 -15.57 0.85 4.12
C GLN A 93 -14.11 0.58 3.80
N MET A 94 -13.62 1.17 2.70
CA MET A 94 -12.20 1.06 2.35
C MET A 94 -11.31 1.65 3.44
N ASN A 95 -11.65 2.83 3.94
CA ASN A 95 -10.88 3.47 5.00
C ASN A 95 -10.88 2.64 6.29
N ALA A 96 -11.98 1.96 6.60
CA ALA A 96 -12.05 1.07 7.75
C ALA A 96 -11.07 -0.10 7.65
N THR A 97 -10.73 -0.56 6.44
CA THR A 97 -9.75 -1.64 6.24
C THR A 97 -8.30 -1.18 6.40
N ALA A 98 -8.06 0.12 6.56
CA ALA A 98 -6.72 0.66 6.81
C ALA A 98 -6.25 0.45 8.26
N ALA A 99 -7.10 -0.09 9.13
CA ALA A 99 -6.75 -0.36 10.53
C ALA A 99 -5.57 -1.34 10.63
N LEU A 100 -4.71 -1.06 11.58
CA LEU A 100 -3.51 -1.88 11.84
C LEU A 100 -3.83 -3.12 12.64
#